data_838034031ca807b942b6e986f1882230
#
_entry.id   838034031ca807b942b6e986f1882230
#
_cell.length_a   1.000
_cell.length_b   1.000
_cell.length_c   1.000
_cell.angle_alpha   90.00
_cell.angle_beta   90.00
_cell.angle_gamma   90.00
#
_symmetry.space_group_name_H-M   'P 1'
#
loop_
_entity.id
_entity.type
_entity.pdbx_description
1 polymer ?
#
loop_
_entity_poly.entity_id
_entity_poly.type
_entity_poly.pdbx_seq_one_letter_code
_entity_poly.pdbx_strand_id
1 'polypeptide(L)'
;MSWNVGVWNLGVWTVGVVTLVSGCASSHAMQQSPDDGSCPARTMVSSSADQTDAETRDGLTWSGPAQTRDIEQNSVWCRTVGRPVFRDLPRFRLEEANRVDSVAILTWNVYLGGGDIVALLAEELAFTCDPEEAEGGSPPFNFVILLQEVFRASSSLPAAQPGPTIPWRIDPDSPPGGRHDIVAVAERCGLALFYVPSARNGPDERGRLPEDKGNAILSTLPLAELAAIELPFEASRKVAVVATIPGPGGERIRVASVHLELSSTFARTLVSGNATRLRQALGFTAALDSLESSVTIVGGDFNTWSASESTLKRLALHFPDSPPWDGRPTRGPFPTDHILFRTVQGSRVDQVEDSYRRFEETYASDHAARIVWLR
;
A
#
# COMPACT_ATOMS: atom_id res chain seq x y z
N MET A 1 28.51 18.68 -62.62
CA MET A 1 27.72 18.34 -61.44
C MET A 1 28.59 18.65 -60.23
N SER A 2 28.38 19.81 -59.66
CA SER A 2 29.19 20.35 -58.51
C SER A 2 28.53 20.03 -57.20
N TRP A 3 29.25 19.42 -56.26
CA TRP A 3 28.82 19.20 -54.89
C TRP A 3 29.37 20.33 -54.02
N ASN A 4 28.48 21.10 -53.42
CA ASN A 4 28.81 22.10 -52.41
C ASN A 4 28.96 21.41 -51.04
N VAL A 5 30.14 21.57 -50.44
CA VAL A 5 30.45 21.14 -49.07
C VAL A 5 30.17 22.32 -48.12
N GLY A 6 29.12 22.20 -47.32
CA GLY A 6 28.81 23.16 -46.26
C GLY A 6 29.73 23.00 -45.05
N VAL A 7 30.38 24.09 -44.67
CA VAL A 7 31.25 24.20 -43.50
C VAL A 7 30.38 24.33 -42.26
N TRP A 8 30.54 23.39 -41.32
CA TRP A 8 29.92 23.47 -40.01
C TRP A 8 30.82 24.23 -39.00
N ASN A 9 30.31 25.35 -38.49
CA ASN A 9 30.94 26.11 -37.41
C ASN A 9 30.90 25.31 -36.09
N LEU A 10 32.09 25.03 -35.56
CA LEU A 10 32.28 24.51 -34.21
C LEU A 10 32.08 25.64 -33.19
N GLY A 11 30.92 25.65 -32.54
CA GLY A 11 30.67 26.51 -31.40
C GLY A 11 31.42 25.98 -30.16
N VAL A 12 32.28 26.80 -29.63
CA VAL A 12 33.00 26.58 -28.34
C VAL A 12 32.00 26.63 -27.22
N TRP A 13 31.77 25.47 -26.56
CA TRP A 13 30.99 25.44 -25.32
C TRP A 13 31.93 25.69 -24.13
N THR A 14 31.74 26.83 -23.48
CA THR A 14 32.37 27.12 -22.17
C THR A 14 31.77 26.21 -21.12
N VAL A 15 32.57 25.34 -20.53
CA VAL A 15 32.21 24.50 -19.39
C VAL A 15 32.17 25.40 -18.15
N GLY A 16 30.97 25.78 -17.75
CA GLY A 16 30.75 26.41 -16.46
C GLY A 16 30.94 25.38 -15.35
N VAL A 17 31.92 25.61 -14.47
CA VAL A 17 32.12 24.85 -13.25
C VAL A 17 30.95 25.14 -12.32
N VAL A 18 30.01 24.23 -12.22
CA VAL A 18 28.96 24.28 -11.19
C VAL A 18 29.58 23.77 -9.90
N THR A 19 29.85 24.65 -8.98
CA THR A 19 30.20 24.33 -7.59
C THR A 19 29.00 23.66 -6.96
N LEU A 20 29.05 22.34 -6.79
CA LEU A 20 28.10 21.60 -5.98
C LEU A 20 28.28 22.03 -4.52
N VAL A 21 27.40 22.92 -4.09
CA VAL A 21 27.18 23.15 -2.68
C VAL A 21 26.59 21.85 -2.13
N SER A 22 27.36 21.16 -1.29
CA SER A 22 26.88 20.04 -0.48
C SER A 22 25.81 20.57 0.47
N GLY A 23 24.57 20.60 -0.02
CA GLY A 23 23.42 20.79 0.83
C GLY A 23 23.35 19.60 1.78
N CYS A 24 23.46 19.86 3.08
CA CYS A 24 23.14 18.90 4.13
C CYS A 24 21.81 18.25 3.76
N ALA A 25 21.83 16.93 3.60
CA ALA A 25 20.62 16.14 3.46
C ALA A 25 19.82 16.36 4.75
N SER A 26 18.83 17.25 4.66
CA SER A 26 17.83 17.39 5.72
C SER A 26 17.18 16.01 5.85
N SER A 27 17.42 15.34 6.95
CA SER A 27 16.68 14.14 7.30
C SER A 27 15.20 14.49 7.20
N HIS A 28 14.49 13.88 6.24
CA HIS A 28 13.06 14.04 6.11
C HIS A 28 12.41 13.31 7.29
N ALA A 29 12.44 13.96 8.47
CA ALA A 29 11.76 13.46 9.65
C ALA A 29 10.26 13.38 9.34
N MET A 30 9.68 12.21 9.59
CA MET A 30 8.24 12.04 9.62
C MET A 30 7.77 12.40 11.02
N GLN A 31 6.69 13.17 11.12
CA GLN A 31 6.11 13.56 12.39
C GLN A 31 5.02 12.56 12.78
N GLN A 32 5.16 11.95 13.95
CA GLN A 32 4.07 11.26 14.61
C GLN A 32 3.18 12.32 15.26
N SER A 33 1.90 12.29 14.92
CA SER A 33 0.89 13.13 15.55
C SER A 33 -0.27 12.25 15.98
N PRO A 34 -0.73 12.32 17.24
CA PRO A 34 -2.06 11.83 17.57
C PRO A 34 -3.07 12.60 16.70
N ASP A 35 -4.25 12.05 16.52
CA ASP A 35 -5.32 12.69 15.75
C ASP A 35 -5.59 14.10 16.32
N ASP A 36 -5.09 15.12 15.65
CA ASP A 36 -5.22 16.52 16.06
C ASP A 36 -6.52 17.17 15.53
N GLY A 37 -7.38 16.37 14.90
CA GLY A 37 -8.60 16.85 14.27
C GLY A 37 -8.38 17.65 12.98
N SER A 38 -7.14 17.83 12.52
CA SER A 38 -6.83 18.56 11.29
C SER A 38 -7.34 17.84 10.04
N CYS A 39 -7.60 16.55 10.14
CA CYS A 39 -8.30 15.77 9.12
C CYS A 39 -9.29 14.79 9.75
N PRO A 40 -10.60 15.08 9.72
CA PRO A 40 -11.63 14.25 10.35
C PRO A 40 -11.66 12.79 9.87
N ALA A 41 -11.12 12.51 8.68
CA ALA A 41 -11.00 11.16 8.16
C ALA A 41 -10.01 10.27 8.94
N ARG A 42 -9.23 10.83 9.83
CA ARG A 42 -8.26 10.10 10.65
C ARG A 42 -8.90 9.29 11.77
N THR A 43 -10.09 9.65 12.22
CA THR A 43 -10.81 8.87 13.24
C THR A 43 -11.30 7.55 12.65
N MET A 44 -10.94 6.43 13.24
CA MET A 44 -11.41 5.12 12.79
C MET A 44 -12.92 4.94 12.96
N VAL A 45 -13.53 4.24 12.00
CA VAL A 45 -14.85 3.63 12.17
C VAL A 45 -14.61 2.18 12.57
N SER A 46 -14.82 1.85 13.83
CA SER A 46 -14.91 0.47 14.27
C SER A 46 -16.37 0.04 14.19
N SER A 47 -16.67 -1.08 13.56
CA SER A 47 -17.96 -1.75 13.69
C SER A 47 -17.69 -3.12 14.29
N SER A 48 -17.81 -3.23 15.60
CA SER A 48 -18.17 -4.49 16.21
C SER A 48 -19.70 -4.58 16.19
N ALA A 49 -20.26 -5.71 15.82
CA ALA A 49 -21.70 -5.96 15.87
C ALA A 49 -22.24 -5.99 17.31
N ASP A 50 -21.37 -5.99 18.31
CA ASP A 50 -21.70 -5.88 19.73
C ASP A 50 -21.37 -4.47 20.25
N GLN A 51 -22.40 -3.64 20.41
CA GLN A 51 -22.31 -2.30 21.02
C GLN A 51 -22.21 -2.32 22.54
N THR A 52 -21.94 -3.44 23.17
CA THR A 52 -21.72 -3.54 24.62
C THR A 52 -20.25 -3.81 24.86
N ASP A 53 -19.55 -2.83 25.38
CA ASP A 53 -18.13 -2.79 25.74
C ASP A 53 -17.18 -2.45 24.59
N ALA A 54 -17.23 -1.18 24.16
CA ALA A 54 -16.14 -0.56 23.45
C ALA A 54 -14.95 -0.41 24.40
N GLU A 55 -14.17 -1.47 24.62
CA GLU A 55 -12.77 -1.30 25.00
C GLU A 55 -12.13 -0.47 23.91
N THR A 56 -11.64 0.68 24.28
CA THR A 56 -10.83 1.58 23.43
C THR A 56 -9.58 0.77 23.04
N ARG A 57 -9.64 0.02 21.94
CA ARG A 57 -8.45 -0.56 21.33
C ARG A 57 -7.55 0.58 20.93
N ASP A 58 -6.26 0.46 21.22
CA ASP A 58 -5.21 1.44 20.98
C ASP A 58 -5.47 2.22 19.71
N GLY A 59 -5.56 3.55 19.81
CA GLY A 59 -5.95 4.42 18.73
C GLY A 59 -5.05 4.26 17.51
N LEU A 60 -5.57 4.56 16.33
CA LEU A 60 -4.79 4.61 15.10
C LEU A 60 -3.63 5.61 15.23
N THR A 61 -2.41 5.14 15.04
CA THR A 61 -1.23 6.00 14.98
C THR A 61 -1.09 6.60 13.59
N TRP A 62 -1.00 7.94 13.51
CA TRP A 62 -0.72 8.64 12.27
C TRP A 62 0.71 9.14 12.24
N SER A 63 1.39 8.92 11.11
CA SER A 63 2.65 9.56 10.76
C SER A 63 2.49 10.31 9.44
N GLY A 64 3.16 11.44 9.30
CA GLY A 64 3.06 12.26 8.10
C GLY A 64 4.35 13.01 7.81
N PRO A 65 4.45 13.63 6.62
CA PRO A 65 5.62 14.39 6.25
C PRO A 65 5.79 15.60 7.18
N ALA A 66 7.05 15.95 7.46
CA ALA A 66 7.38 17.14 8.28
C ALA A 66 7.27 18.47 7.52
N GLN A 67 7.26 18.42 6.18
CA GLN A 67 7.22 19.63 5.37
C GLN A 67 5.81 20.23 5.32
N THR A 68 5.66 21.50 5.68
CA THR A 68 4.38 22.22 5.69
C THR A 68 3.62 22.09 4.37
N ARG A 69 4.31 22.22 3.24
CA ARG A 69 3.71 22.05 1.91
C ARG A 69 3.05 20.70 1.74
N ASP A 70 3.72 19.62 2.14
CA ASP A 70 3.19 18.28 2.00
C ASP A 70 1.97 18.06 2.92
N ILE A 71 2.03 18.61 4.14
CA ILE A 71 0.92 18.57 5.11
C ILE A 71 -0.31 19.28 4.55
N GLU A 72 -0.13 20.49 4.02
CA GLU A 72 -1.21 21.29 3.43
C GLU A 72 -1.87 20.54 2.25
N GLN A 73 -1.05 20.02 1.33
CA GLN A 73 -1.56 19.29 0.16
C GLN A 73 -2.28 18.01 0.58
N ASN A 74 -1.69 17.18 1.44
CA ASN A 74 -2.33 15.97 1.95
C ASN A 74 -3.64 16.28 2.67
N SER A 75 -3.70 17.37 3.44
CA SER A 75 -4.91 17.81 4.16
C SER A 75 -6.07 18.13 3.21
N VAL A 76 -5.81 18.74 2.06
CA VAL A 76 -6.84 19.03 1.05
C VAL A 76 -7.46 17.72 0.54
N TRP A 77 -6.65 16.72 0.24
CA TRP A 77 -7.12 15.40 -0.23
C TRP A 77 -7.84 14.62 0.88
N CYS A 78 -7.30 14.66 2.08
CA CYS A 78 -7.85 13.94 3.23
C CYS A 78 -9.30 14.34 3.54
N ARG A 79 -9.67 15.60 3.34
CA ARG A 79 -11.04 16.09 3.57
C ARG A 79 -12.08 15.56 2.59
N THR A 80 -11.63 14.97 1.48
CA THR A 80 -12.52 14.47 0.43
C THR A 80 -12.81 12.97 0.55
N VAL A 81 -12.17 12.28 1.45
CA VAL A 81 -12.32 10.83 1.67
C VAL A 81 -13.01 10.54 3.00
N GLY A 82 -13.47 9.32 3.15
CA GLY A 82 -14.05 8.86 4.42
C GLY A 82 -12.98 8.52 5.46
N ARG A 83 -13.46 8.13 6.64
CA ARG A 83 -12.60 7.69 7.74
C ARG A 83 -11.93 6.35 7.41
N PRO A 84 -10.76 6.05 7.96
CA PRO A 84 -10.21 4.70 7.97
C PRO A 84 -11.22 3.68 8.52
N VAL A 85 -11.17 2.45 8.01
CA VAL A 85 -12.05 1.37 8.45
C VAL A 85 -11.20 0.27 9.07
N PHE A 86 -11.59 -0.14 10.26
CA PHE A 86 -11.08 -1.32 10.90
C PHE A 86 -12.24 -2.29 11.15
N ARG A 87 -12.04 -3.57 10.83
CA ARG A 87 -12.94 -4.69 11.10
C ARG A 87 -12.14 -5.78 11.76
N ASP A 88 -12.52 -6.15 12.95
CA ASP A 88 -11.97 -7.29 13.66
C ASP A 88 -12.99 -8.44 13.57
N LEU A 89 -13.01 -9.06 12.40
CA LEU A 89 -13.96 -10.13 12.09
C LEU A 89 -13.24 -11.42 11.66
N PRO A 90 -12.19 -11.89 12.35
CA PRO A 90 -11.68 -13.18 11.98
C PRO A 90 -12.77 -14.21 12.24
N ARG A 91 -13.29 -14.79 11.17
CA ARG A 91 -14.23 -15.93 11.21
C ARG A 91 -13.69 -17.06 12.06
N PHE A 92 -12.40 -17.11 12.14
CA PHE A 92 -11.65 -18.11 12.87
C PHE A 92 -11.04 -17.43 14.10
N ARG A 93 -11.77 -17.48 15.22
CA ARG A 93 -11.18 -17.12 16.51
C ARG A 93 -10.04 -18.09 16.77
N LEU A 94 -8.87 -17.54 16.97
CA LEU A 94 -7.73 -18.30 17.46
C LEU A 94 -7.99 -18.74 18.90
N GLU A 95 -8.99 -19.65 19.11
CA GLU A 95 -9.37 -20.10 20.46
C GLU A 95 -8.23 -20.86 21.17
N GLU A 96 -7.26 -21.34 20.41
CA GLU A 96 -6.06 -22.02 20.94
C GLU A 96 -4.77 -21.65 20.23
N ALA A 97 -4.78 -20.67 19.36
CA ALA A 97 -3.64 -20.33 18.53
C ALA A 97 -2.63 -19.44 19.23
N ASN A 98 -2.11 -19.90 20.31
CA ASN A 98 -0.79 -19.43 20.75
C ASN A 98 0.33 -19.88 19.79
N ARG A 99 0.01 -20.45 18.63
CA ARG A 99 0.99 -20.97 17.71
C ARG A 99 0.61 -20.76 16.25
N VAL A 100 1.13 -19.68 15.68
CA VAL A 100 1.21 -19.51 14.23
C VAL A 100 2.47 -20.24 13.77
N ASP A 101 2.32 -21.37 13.06
CA ASP A 101 3.48 -22.13 12.58
C ASP A 101 4.00 -21.58 11.25
N SER A 102 3.11 -21.01 10.45
CA SER A 102 3.45 -20.35 9.18
C SER A 102 2.41 -19.32 8.79
N VAL A 103 2.81 -18.35 7.97
CA VAL A 103 1.92 -17.34 7.42
C VAL A 103 2.33 -16.99 5.99
N ALA A 104 1.34 -16.92 5.09
CA ALA A 104 1.53 -16.43 3.73
C ALA A 104 1.34 -14.91 3.71
N ILE A 105 2.28 -14.19 3.14
CA ILE A 105 2.19 -12.74 2.91
C ILE A 105 2.05 -12.51 1.42
N LEU A 106 0.97 -11.85 1.03
CA LEU A 106 0.71 -11.48 -0.36
C LEU A 106 0.76 -9.97 -0.52
N THR A 107 1.12 -9.49 -1.72
CA THR A 107 0.89 -8.11 -2.14
C THR A 107 0.21 -8.09 -3.50
N TRP A 108 -0.74 -7.16 -3.67
CA TRP A 108 -1.48 -7.05 -4.91
C TRP A 108 -2.13 -5.67 -5.09
N ASN A 109 -1.85 -5.01 -6.20
CA ASN A 109 -2.62 -3.86 -6.66
C ASN A 109 -3.88 -4.38 -7.37
N VAL A 110 -5.07 -4.06 -6.84
CA VAL A 110 -6.36 -4.61 -7.32
C VAL A 110 -7.04 -3.72 -8.35
N TYR A 111 -6.30 -2.84 -9.01
CA TYR A 111 -6.81 -1.99 -10.08
C TYR A 111 -8.16 -1.33 -9.75
N LEU A 112 -8.14 -0.36 -8.85
CA LEU A 112 -9.35 0.39 -8.43
C LEU A 112 -10.49 -0.51 -7.92
N GLY A 113 -10.14 -1.60 -7.25
CA GLY A 113 -11.10 -2.59 -6.77
C GLY A 113 -11.65 -3.53 -7.84
N GLY A 114 -11.08 -3.54 -9.04
CA GLY A 114 -11.49 -4.44 -10.13
C GLY A 114 -11.00 -5.88 -9.97
N GLY A 115 -9.93 -6.09 -9.19
CA GLY A 115 -9.40 -7.42 -8.94
C GLY A 115 -10.36 -8.29 -8.13
N ASP A 116 -10.60 -9.52 -8.59
CA ASP A 116 -11.46 -10.48 -7.90
C ASP A 116 -10.71 -11.17 -6.76
N ILE A 117 -10.75 -10.53 -5.57
CA ILE A 117 -10.10 -11.05 -4.36
C ILE A 117 -10.70 -12.41 -3.97
N VAL A 118 -12.00 -12.63 -4.18
CA VAL A 118 -12.66 -13.89 -3.81
C VAL A 118 -12.14 -15.04 -4.67
N ALA A 119 -11.99 -14.83 -5.98
CA ALA A 119 -11.41 -15.82 -6.88
C ALA A 119 -9.94 -16.10 -6.52
N LEU A 120 -9.12 -15.09 -6.28
CA LEU A 120 -7.72 -15.27 -5.84
C LEU A 120 -7.65 -16.10 -4.55
N LEU A 121 -8.50 -15.81 -3.56
CA LEU A 121 -8.54 -16.56 -2.29
C LEU A 121 -8.91 -18.03 -2.52
N ALA A 122 -9.89 -18.30 -3.37
CA ALA A 122 -10.35 -19.65 -3.66
C ALA A 122 -9.29 -20.47 -4.43
N GLU A 123 -8.71 -19.89 -5.48
CA GLU A 123 -7.85 -20.62 -6.40
C GLU A 123 -6.40 -20.75 -5.90
N GLU A 124 -5.85 -19.69 -5.30
CA GLU A 124 -4.45 -19.69 -4.88
C GLU A 124 -4.23 -20.07 -3.42
N LEU A 125 -5.23 -19.81 -2.56
CA LEU A 125 -5.13 -20.04 -1.13
C LEU A 125 -6.08 -21.12 -0.61
N ALA A 126 -6.87 -21.75 -1.49
CA ALA A 126 -7.88 -22.74 -1.12
C ALA A 126 -8.79 -22.26 0.03
N PHE A 127 -9.12 -20.95 0.01
CA PHE A 127 -9.92 -20.30 1.03
C PHE A 127 -11.27 -19.88 0.45
N THR A 128 -12.36 -20.44 1.00
CA THR A 128 -13.72 -20.07 0.58
C THR A 128 -14.28 -18.93 1.43
N CYS A 129 -14.86 -17.93 0.76
CA CYS A 129 -15.58 -16.84 1.40
C CYS A 129 -17.04 -17.20 1.72
N ASP A 130 -17.53 -18.34 1.25
CA ASP A 130 -18.89 -18.79 1.54
C ASP A 130 -18.93 -19.51 2.90
N PRO A 131 -19.70 -19.00 3.88
CA PRO A 131 -19.83 -19.63 5.18
C PRO A 131 -20.49 -21.01 5.13
N GLU A 132 -21.34 -21.29 4.15
CA GLU A 132 -22.03 -22.58 4.02
C GLU A 132 -21.11 -23.66 3.45
N GLU A 133 -20.14 -23.27 2.61
CA GLU A 133 -19.17 -24.20 2.03
C GLU A 133 -17.98 -24.46 2.96
N ALA A 134 -17.72 -23.57 3.92
CA ALA A 134 -16.72 -23.83 4.94
C ALA A 134 -17.28 -24.76 6.00
N GLU A 135 -17.17 -26.05 5.82
CA GLU A 135 -17.52 -27.10 6.79
C GLU A 135 -16.79 -26.91 8.14
N GLY A 136 -17.06 -25.82 8.86
CA GLY A 136 -16.61 -25.56 10.24
C GLY A 136 -15.09 -25.57 10.47
N GLY A 137 -14.28 -25.64 9.41
CA GLY A 137 -12.83 -25.74 9.49
C GLY A 137 -12.11 -24.39 9.54
N SER A 138 -11.02 -24.33 10.31
CA SER A 138 -10.04 -23.24 10.21
C SER A 138 -9.48 -23.17 8.78
N PRO A 139 -9.03 -21.98 8.30
CA PRO A 139 -8.35 -21.89 7.02
C PRO A 139 -7.17 -22.87 7.01
N PRO A 140 -6.83 -23.46 5.85
CA PRO A 140 -5.74 -24.43 5.77
C PRO A 140 -4.40 -23.86 6.26
N PHE A 141 -4.29 -22.54 6.26
CA PHE A 141 -3.13 -21.80 6.76
C PHE A 141 -3.49 -20.31 6.98
N ASN A 142 -2.65 -19.61 7.73
CA ASN A 142 -2.81 -18.17 7.93
C ASN A 142 -2.25 -17.38 6.75
N PHE A 143 -2.93 -16.28 6.40
CA PHE A 143 -2.45 -15.38 5.38
C PHE A 143 -2.75 -13.91 5.70
N VAL A 144 -1.96 -13.04 5.08
CA VAL A 144 -2.15 -11.59 5.07
C VAL A 144 -2.00 -11.09 3.65
N ILE A 145 -2.92 -10.25 3.19
CA ILE A 145 -2.89 -9.63 1.87
C ILE A 145 -2.71 -8.12 2.02
N LEU A 146 -1.63 -7.60 1.45
CA LEU A 146 -1.26 -6.20 1.40
C LEU A 146 -1.78 -5.63 0.08
N LEU A 147 -2.89 -4.90 0.12
CA LEU A 147 -3.64 -4.47 -1.06
C LEU A 147 -3.41 -2.99 -1.37
N GLN A 148 -3.31 -2.66 -2.66
CA GLN A 148 -3.27 -1.31 -3.18
C GLN A 148 -4.44 -1.07 -4.13
N GLU A 149 -4.84 0.19 -4.26
CA GLU A 149 -5.98 0.61 -5.08
C GLU A 149 -7.30 -0.08 -4.73
N VAL A 150 -7.50 -0.47 -3.49
CA VAL A 150 -8.80 -0.98 -3.04
C VAL A 150 -9.83 0.13 -3.08
N PHE A 151 -11.08 -0.28 -3.24
CA PHE A 151 -12.23 0.58 -3.45
C PHE A 151 -13.22 0.43 -2.30
N ARG A 152 -13.88 1.54 -1.95
CA ARG A 152 -15.03 1.58 -1.06
C ARG A 152 -16.09 2.53 -1.58
N ALA A 153 -17.37 2.13 -1.52
CA ALA A 153 -18.53 2.97 -1.77
C ALA A 153 -19.37 3.11 -0.50
N SER A 154 -19.68 4.33 -0.08
CA SER A 154 -20.47 4.54 1.14
C SER A 154 -21.18 5.89 1.13
N SER A 155 -22.42 5.91 1.64
CA SER A 155 -23.17 7.15 1.90
C SER A 155 -22.56 8.02 3.01
N SER A 156 -21.65 7.46 3.82
CA SER A 156 -20.95 8.20 4.88
C SER A 156 -19.73 8.99 4.38
N LEU A 157 -19.37 8.84 3.09
CA LEU A 157 -18.27 9.62 2.52
C LEU A 157 -18.67 11.11 2.41
N PRO A 158 -17.72 12.04 2.61
CA PRO A 158 -17.98 13.45 2.41
C PRO A 158 -18.53 13.71 1.00
N ALA A 159 -19.55 14.57 0.89
CA ALA A 159 -20.05 14.97 -0.43
C ALA A 159 -18.93 15.66 -1.23
N ALA A 160 -18.84 15.38 -2.53
CA ALA A 160 -17.93 16.09 -3.40
C ALA A 160 -18.39 17.54 -3.52
N GLN A 161 -17.57 18.48 -3.07
CA GLN A 161 -17.83 19.89 -3.27
C GLN A 161 -17.56 20.25 -4.73
N PRO A 162 -18.51 20.91 -5.42
CA PRO A 162 -18.25 21.36 -6.78
C PRO A 162 -17.18 22.45 -6.78
N GLY A 163 -16.14 22.27 -7.57
CA GLY A 163 -15.07 23.26 -7.73
C GLY A 163 -13.87 22.72 -8.49
N PRO A 164 -13.08 23.58 -9.13
CA PRO A 164 -11.90 23.16 -9.91
C PRO A 164 -10.73 22.65 -9.06
N THR A 165 -10.86 22.70 -7.74
CA THR A 165 -9.78 22.40 -6.76
C THR A 165 -10.01 21.10 -6.01
N ILE A 166 -11.01 20.29 -6.36
CA ILE A 166 -11.23 19.02 -5.66
C ILE A 166 -10.26 17.99 -6.23
N PRO A 167 -9.34 17.48 -5.40
CA PRO A 167 -8.40 16.48 -5.84
C PRO A 167 -9.10 15.12 -5.91
N TRP A 168 -9.66 14.81 -7.02
CA TRP A 168 -10.02 13.43 -7.33
C TRP A 168 -9.17 12.88 -8.46
N ARG A 169 -8.96 11.60 -8.44
CA ARG A 169 -8.46 10.89 -9.59
C ARG A 169 -9.66 10.24 -10.27
N ILE A 170 -10.03 10.74 -11.44
CA ILE A 170 -10.89 10.00 -12.34
C ILE A 170 -9.95 9.08 -13.10
N ASP A 171 -10.11 7.79 -12.91
CA ASP A 171 -9.62 6.85 -13.90
C ASP A 171 -10.77 6.68 -14.89
N PRO A 172 -10.60 7.07 -16.17
CA PRO A 172 -11.68 7.03 -17.16
C PRO A 172 -12.10 5.59 -17.45
N ASP A 173 -11.24 4.62 -17.19
CA ASP A 173 -11.49 3.22 -17.47
C ASP A 173 -11.95 2.51 -16.20
N SER A 174 -13.25 2.20 -16.14
CA SER A 174 -13.73 1.28 -15.11
C SER A 174 -13.17 -0.12 -15.35
N PRO A 175 -12.76 -0.84 -14.29
CA PRO A 175 -12.31 -2.21 -14.42
C PRO A 175 -13.34 -3.08 -15.15
N PRO A 176 -12.93 -4.01 -16.04
CA PRO A 176 -13.85 -4.79 -16.86
C PRO A 176 -14.90 -5.59 -16.09
N GLY A 177 -14.62 -6.06 -14.90
CA GLY A 177 -15.52 -6.86 -14.06
C GLY A 177 -16.39 -6.07 -13.08
N GLY A 178 -16.32 -4.73 -13.12
CA GLY A 178 -16.89 -3.88 -12.07
C GLY A 178 -15.91 -3.69 -10.92
N ARG A 179 -16.42 -3.26 -9.75
CA ARG A 179 -15.60 -2.98 -8.58
C ARG A 179 -16.09 -3.73 -7.36
N HIS A 180 -15.17 -4.26 -6.59
CA HIS A 180 -15.44 -4.97 -5.34
C HIS A 180 -15.15 -4.05 -4.15
N ASP A 181 -16.19 -3.72 -3.38
CA ASP A 181 -16.05 -2.95 -2.14
C ASP A 181 -15.26 -3.76 -1.12
N ILE A 182 -14.14 -3.22 -0.65
CA ILE A 182 -13.21 -3.93 0.23
C ILE A 182 -13.85 -4.28 1.59
N VAL A 183 -14.78 -3.45 2.07
CA VAL A 183 -15.47 -3.71 3.34
C VAL A 183 -16.42 -4.89 3.17
N ALA A 184 -17.18 -4.91 2.07
CA ALA A 184 -18.08 -6.02 1.75
C ALA A 184 -17.31 -7.34 1.51
N VAL A 185 -16.15 -7.29 0.86
CA VAL A 185 -15.26 -8.45 0.69
C VAL A 185 -14.79 -8.98 2.05
N ALA A 186 -14.30 -8.10 2.92
CA ALA A 186 -13.84 -8.50 4.26
C ALA A 186 -14.96 -9.13 5.09
N GLU A 187 -16.15 -8.55 5.08
CA GLU A 187 -17.32 -9.05 5.79
C GLU A 187 -17.78 -10.41 5.24
N ARG A 188 -17.88 -10.54 3.92
CA ARG A 188 -18.26 -11.80 3.26
C ARG A 188 -17.29 -12.94 3.59
N CYS A 189 -15.98 -12.64 3.55
CA CYS A 189 -14.94 -13.63 3.77
C CYS A 189 -14.62 -13.87 5.25
N GLY A 190 -15.16 -13.05 6.17
CA GLY A 190 -14.84 -13.12 7.60
C GLY A 190 -13.38 -12.87 7.88
N LEU A 191 -12.78 -11.86 7.25
CA LEU A 191 -11.39 -11.46 7.38
C LEU A 191 -11.25 -10.17 8.19
N ALA A 192 -10.21 -10.09 8.99
CA ALA A 192 -9.81 -8.81 9.58
C ALA A 192 -9.41 -7.84 8.47
N LEU A 193 -9.85 -6.59 8.60
CA LEU A 193 -9.58 -5.52 7.63
C LEU A 193 -9.04 -4.29 8.33
N PHE A 194 -7.96 -3.74 7.80
CA PHE A 194 -7.56 -2.35 8.04
C PHE A 194 -7.43 -1.63 6.71
N TYR A 195 -8.28 -0.65 6.45
CA TYR A 195 -8.34 0.14 5.23
C TYR A 195 -8.17 1.63 5.53
N VAL A 196 -7.30 2.30 4.79
CA VAL A 196 -7.13 3.75 4.86
C VAL A 196 -7.27 4.34 3.47
N PRO A 197 -8.27 5.22 3.25
CA PRO A 197 -8.45 5.87 1.98
C PRO A 197 -7.38 6.94 1.74
N SER A 198 -6.88 7.02 0.52
CA SER A 198 -5.91 8.03 0.09
C SER A 198 -6.54 9.12 -0.77
N ALA A 199 -7.49 8.77 -1.61
CA ALA A 199 -8.09 9.68 -2.58
C ALA A 199 -9.55 9.34 -2.85
N ARG A 200 -10.32 10.36 -3.23
CA ARG A 200 -11.66 10.17 -3.78
C ARG A 200 -11.57 9.59 -5.18
N ASN A 201 -12.53 8.74 -5.51
CA ASN A 201 -12.62 8.13 -6.82
C ASN A 201 -13.72 8.79 -7.65
N GLY A 202 -13.41 9.97 -8.19
CA GLY A 202 -14.34 10.73 -9.03
C GLY A 202 -15.35 11.61 -8.28
N PRO A 203 -16.19 12.33 -9.02
CA PRO A 203 -17.29 13.13 -8.49
C PRO A 203 -18.45 12.24 -8.04
N ASP A 204 -19.37 12.83 -7.26
CA ASP A 204 -20.64 12.17 -6.96
C ASP A 204 -21.49 12.05 -8.23
N GLU A 205 -21.85 10.83 -8.58
CA GLU A 205 -22.73 10.53 -9.69
C GLU A 205 -24.16 10.28 -9.17
N ARG A 206 -25.15 10.81 -9.92
CA ARG A 206 -26.55 10.61 -9.56
C ARG A 206 -26.91 9.12 -9.57
N GLY A 207 -27.38 8.63 -8.44
CA GLY A 207 -27.80 7.24 -8.28
C GLY A 207 -26.67 6.28 -7.91
N ARG A 208 -25.44 6.77 -7.73
CA ARG A 208 -24.31 6.01 -7.18
C ARG A 208 -23.91 6.53 -5.81
N LEU A 209 -23.38 5.64 -4.99
CA LEU A 209 -22.76 6.03 -3.73
C LEU A 209 -21.44 6.75 -4.01
N PRO A 210 -21.08 7.76 -3.19
CA PRO A 210 -19.74 8.31 -3.21
C PRO A 210 -18.68 7.24 -3.01
N GLU A 211 -17.52 7.43 -3.65
CA GLU A 211 -16.46 6.43 -3.70
C GLU A 211 -15.11 7.00 -3.24
N ASP A 212 -14.35 6.21 -2.49
CA ASP A 212 -12.94 6.48 -2.24
C ASP A 212 -12.07 5.24 -2.51
N LYS A 213 -10.76 5.45 -2.60
CA LYS A 213 -9.76 4.41 -2.83
C LYS A 213 -8.54 4.61 -1.95
N GLY A 214 -7.89 3.53 -1.61
CA GLY A 214 -6.71 3.55 -0.76
C GLY A 214 -5.97 2.23 -0.72
N ASN A 215 -5.28 2.01 0.38
CA ASN A 215 -4.58 0.76 0.68
C ASN A 215 -5.27 0.01 1.81
N ALA A 216 -5.13 -1.32 1.81
CA ALA A 216 -5.70 -2.15 2.86
C ALA A 216 -4.77 -3.31 3.25
N ILE A 217 -5.04 -3.85 4.44
CA ILE A 217 -4.54 -5.14 4.91
C ILE A 217 -5.77 -6.01 5.19
N LEU A 218 -5.87 -7.15 4.51
CA LEU A 218 -6.80 -8.23 4.81
C LEU A 218 -6.06 -9.38 5.49
N SER A 219 -6.66 -10.03 6.49
CA SER A 219 -5.96 -11.06 7.25
C SER A 219 -6.90 -12.10 7.85
N THR A 220 -6.44 -13.35 7.89
CA THR A 220 -7.02 -14.40 8.75
C THR A 220 -6.59 -14.23 10.21
N LEU A 221 -5.53 -13.47 10.45
CA LEU A 221 -4.98 -13.19 11.77
C LEU A 221 -5.50 -11.84 12.31
N PRO A 222 -5.58 -11.67 13.64
CA PRO A 222 -5.93 -10.38 14.22
C PRO A 222 -4.89 -9.30 13.86
N LEU A 223 -5.38 -8.08 13.61
CA LEU A 223 -4.55 -6.92 13.34
C LEU A 223 -4.45 -6.05 14.60
N ALA A 224 -3.24 -5.68 14.98
CA ALA A 224 -2.95 -4.84 16.14
C ALA A 224 -2.04 -3.67 15.76
N GLU A 225 -1.86 -2.71 16.67
CA GLU A 225 -0.95 -1.55 16.51
C GLU A 225 -1.08 -0.89 15.14
N LEU A 226 -2.30 -0.52 14.81
CA LEU A 226 -2.62 0.04 13.51
C LEU A 226 -1.97 1.40 13.32
N ALA A 227 -1.31 1.58 12.18
CA ALA A 227 -0.73 2.87 11.82
C ALA A 227 -0.99 3.22 10.36
N ALA A 228 -1.13 4.51 10.09
CA ALA A 228 -1.24 5.09 8.75
C ALA A 228 -0.10 6.07 8.54
N ILE A 229 0.60 5.95 7.42
CA ILE A 229 1.74 6.80 7.08
C ILE A 229 1.38 7.60 5.83
N GLU A 230 1.15 8.90 5.98
CA GLU A 230 1.02 9.81 4.84
C GLU A 230 2.38 10.05 4.22
N LEU A 231 2.49 9.73 2.93
CA LEU A 231 3.74 9.93 2.20
C LEU A 231 3.93 11.39 1.80
N PRO A 232 5.17 11.84 1.55
CA PRO A 232 5.42 13.13 0.94
C PRO A 232 4.57 13.34 -0.31
N PHE A 233 3.88 14.48 -0.39
CA PHE A 233 2.96 14.78 -1.48
C PHE A 233 3.71 15.00 -2.80
N GLU A 234 3.25 14.37 -3.86
CA GLU A 234 3.79 14.56 -5.22
C GLU A 234 2.70 15.00 -6.20
N ALA A 235 1.94 14.07 -6.73
CA ALA A 235 0.81 14.36 -7.64
C ALA A 235 -0.54 14.05 -6.99
N SER A 236 -0.55 13.15 -6.02
CA SER A 236 -1.72 12.75 -5.25
C SER A 236 -1.34 12.39 -3.81
N ARG A 237 -2.33 12.38 -2.92
CA ARG A 237 -2.15 11.86 -1.57
C ARG A 237 -1.96 10.35 -1.62
N LYS A 238 -0.90 9.88 -1.00
CA LYS A 238 -0.60 8.45 -0.82
C LYS A 238 -0.50 8.16 0.66
N VAL A 239 -1.11 7.06 1.10
CA VAL A 239 -1.07 6.61 2.49
C VAL A 239 -0.69 5.15 2.51
N ALA A 240 0.38 4.80 3.22
CA ALA A 240 0.68 3.42 3.55
C ALA A 240 -0.09 3.01 4.80
N VAL A 241 -0.52 1.75 4.84
CA VAL A 241 -1.21 1.15 6.00
C VAL A 241 -0.30 0.13 6.65
N VAL A 242 -0.26 0.14 7.98
CA VAL A 242 0.65 -0.68 8.79
C VAL A 242 -0.13 -1.34 9.91
N ALA A 243 0.13 -2.61 10.14
CA ALA A 243 -0.41 -3.35 11.28
C ALA A 243 0.64 -4.31 11.84
N THR A 244 0.39 -4.80 13.03
CA THR A 244 1.15 -5.90 13.64
C THR A 244 0.27 -7.14 13.67
N ILE A 245 0.84 -8.28 13.30
CA ILE A 245 0.20 -9.61 13.33
C ILE A 245 1.00 -10.56 14.22
N PRO A 246 0.38 -11.58 14.81
CA PRO A 246 1.12 -12.69 15.39
C PRO A 246 1.82 -13.48 14.27
N GLY A 247 3.05 -13.90 14.52
CA GLY A 247 3.88 -14.66 13.58
C GLY A 247 4.35 -15.98 14.14
N PRO A 248 5.10 -16.76 13.33
CA PRO A 248 5.73 -18.00 13.76
C PRO A 248 6.57 -17.82 15.02
N GLY A 249 6.57 -18.85 15.87
CA GLY A 249 7.34 -18.82 17.10
C GLY A 249 6.90 -17.81 18.17
N GLY A 250 5.72 -17.18 17.99
CA GLY A 250 5.21 -16.13 18.89
C GLY A 250 5.81 -14.75 18.63
N GLU A 251 6.50 -14.58 17.51
CA GLU A 251 7.04 -13.30 17.06
C GLU A 251 5.91 -12.34 16.67
N ARG A 252 6.22 -11.05 16.77
CA ARG A 252 5.32 -9.99 16.30
C ARG A 252 5.86 -9.46 14.98
N ILE A 253 5.08 -9.64 13.94
CA ILE A 253 5.44 -9.23 12.59
C ILE A 253 4.71 -7.93 12.24
N ARG A 254 5.45 -6.92 11.87
CA ARG A 254 4.91 -5.70 11.29
C ARG A 254 4.73 -5.88 9.79
N VAL A 255 3.53 -5.65 9.32
CA VAL A 255 3.19 -5.72 7.90
C VAL A 255 2.74 -4.36 7.40
N ALA A 256 3.14 -3.98 6.20
CA ALA A 256 2.76 -2.70 5.60
C ALA A 256 2.37 -2.85 4.14
N SER A 257 1.27 -2.21 3.73
CA SER A 257 0.88 -2.05 2.33
C SER A 257 1.21 -0.64 1.88
N VAL A 258 2.00 -0.50 0.82
CA VAL A 258 2.43 0.79 0.27
C VAL A 258 2.16 0.89 -1.22
N HIS A 259 1.77 2.09 -1.68
CA HIS A 259 1.64 2.40 -3.10
C HIS A 259 2.33 3.74 -3.37
N LEU A 260 3.49 3.70 -4.03
CA LEU A 260 4.23 4.91 -4.38
C LEU A 260 3.62 5.59 -5.61
N GLU A 261 3.86 6.89 -5.75
CA GLU A 261 3.30 7.66 -6.85
C GLU A 261 3.92 7.27 -8.20
N LEU A 262 3.06 7.04 -9.17
CA LEU A 262 3.46 7.09 -10.58
C LEU A 262 3.38 8.56 -11.01
N SER A 263 4.47 9.14 -11.50
CA SER A 263 4.48 10.53 -11.96
C SER A 263 3.31 10.83 -12.92
N SER A 264 2.71 12.01 -12.77
CA SER A 264 1.45 12.41 -13.44
C SER A 264 1.46 12.40 -14.96
N THR A 265 2.62 12.28 -15.62
CA THR A 265 2.74 12.13 -17.06
C THR A 265 3.91 11.20 -17.42
N PHE A 266 3.78 10.45 -18.51
CA PHE A 266 4.84 9.57 -19.02
C PHE A 266 6.18 10.30 -19.19
N ALA A 267 6.17 11.52 -19.74
CA ALA A 267 7.38 12.34 -19.91
C ALA A 267 8.02 12.71 -18.55
N ARG A 268 7.22 13.04 -17.52
CA ARG A 268 7.73 13.30 -16.16
C ARG A 268 8.22 12.02 -15.49
N THR A 269 7.58 10.91 -15.74
CA THR A 269 8.00 9.60 -15.21
C THR A 269 9.40 9.25 -15.69
N LEU A 270 9.74 9.50 -16.95
CA LEU A 270 11.07 9.25 -17.51
C LEU A 270 12.15 10.16 -16.91
N VAL A 271 11.81 11.42 -16.59
CA VAL A 271 12.80 12.43 -16.16
C VAL A 271 12.89 12.56 -14.64
N SER A 272 11.77 12.52 -13.91
CA SER A 272 11.70 12.80 -12.47
C SER A 272 10.98 11.72 -11.64
N GLY A 273 10.35 10.73 -12.27
CA GLY A 273 9.55 9.72 -11.57
C GLY A 273 10.34 8.94 -10.51
N ASN A 274 11.60 8.63 -10.79
CA ASN A 274 12.46 7.98 -9.81
C ASN A 274 12.76 8.88 -8.60
N ALA A 275 12.95 10.19 -8.77
CA ALA A 275 13.17 11.12 -7.66
C ALA A 275 11.92 11.26 -6.78
N THR A 276 10.72 11.28 -7.39
CA THR A 276 9.42 11.29 -6.70
C THR A 276 9.26 10.05 -5.83
N ARG A 277 9.44 8.87 -6.41
CA ARG A 277 9.35 7.61 -5.69
C ARG A 277 10.41 7.47 -4.60
N LEU A 278 11.63 7.92 -4.88
CA LEU A 278 12.70 7.91 -3.88
C LEU A 278 12.36 8.79 -2.68
N ARG A 279 11.82 9.99 -2.89
CA ARG A 279 11.40 10.88 -1.80
C ARG A 279 10.30 10.24 -0.95
N GLN A 280 9.30 9.63 -1.57
CA GLN A 280 8.25 8.91 -0.87
C GLN A 280 8.79 7.68 -0.12
N ALA A 281 9.67 6.89 -0.74
CA ALA A 281 10.30 5.74 -0.09
C ALA A 281 11.13 6.14 1.14
N LEU A 282 11.88 7.24 1.07
CA LEU A 282 12.64 7.76 2.22
C LEU A 282 11.73 8.24 3.35
N GLY A 283 10.64 8.95 3.02
CA GLY A 283 9.65 9.36 4.01
C GLY A 283 8.96 8.16 4.66
N PHE A 284 8.57 7.18 3.87
CA PHE A 284 7.97 5.93 4.33
C PHE A 284 8.88 5.15 5.28
N THR A 285 10.13 4.90 4.87
CA THR A 285 11.08 4.14 5.71
C THR A 285 11.40 4.86 7.01
N ALA A 286 11.55 6.19 6.99
CA ALA A 286 11.79 6.97 8.19
C ALA A 286 10.61 6.90 9.19
N ALA A 287 9.37 6.93 8.70
CA ALA A 287 8.19 6.75 9.54
C ALA A 287 8.08 5.31 10.07
N LEU A 288 8.36 4.32 9.23
CA LEU A 288 8.30 2.91 9.60
C LEU A 288 9.33 2.56 10.68
N ASP A 289 10.51 3.19 10.63
CA ASP A 289 11.56 3.01 11.66
C ASP A 289 11.16 3.52 13.04
N SER A 290 10.27 4.49 13.11
CA SER A 290 9.71 4.95 14.38
C SER A 290 8.74 3.97 15.03
N LEU A 291 8.30 2.96 14.27
CA LEU A 291 7.45 1.87 14.73
C LEU A 291 8.34 0.65 14.99
N GLU A 292 8.73 0.40 16.22
CA GLU A 292 9.64 -0.70 16.59
C GLU A 292 9.04 -2.09 16.26
N SER A 293 9.85 -2.98 15.66
CA SER A 293 9.47 -4.37 15.40
C SER A 293 10.70 -5.24 15.15
N SER A 294 10.66 -6.50 15.60
CA SER A 294 11.70 -7.50 15.30
C SER A 294 11.68 -7.98 13.86
N VAL A 295 10.50 -7.98 13.24
CA VAL A 295 10.28 -8.37 11.84
C VAL A 295 9.40 -7.34 11.17
N THR A 296 9.82 -6.86 10.01
CA THR A 296 9.06 -5.91 9.20
C THR A 296 8.96 -6.41 7.77
N ILE A 297 7.74 -6.49 7.25
CA ILE A 297 7.44 -6.89 5.88
C ILE A 297 6.65 -5.78 5.21
N VAL A 298 7.09 -5.39 4.03
CA VAL A 298 6.45 -4.37 3.23
C VAL A 298 6.08 -4.96 1.88
N GLY A 299 4.82 -4.97 1.55
CA GLY A 299 4.33 -5.30 0.20
C GLY A 299 3.74 -4.09 -0.47
N GLY A 300 3.88 -3.98 -1.78
CA GLY A 300 3.26 -2.86 -2.46
C GLY A 300 3.58 -2.72 -3.93
N ASP A 301 2.85 -1.80 -4.54
CA ASP A 301 3.16 -1.25 -5.85
C ASP A 301 4.11 -0.06 -5.68
N PHE A 302 5.38 -0.32 -5.93
CA PHE A 302 6.43 0.72 -5.84
C PHE A 302 6.53 1.53 -7.12
N ASN A 303 5.75 1.20 -8.16
CA ASN A 303 5.77 1.84 -9.46
C ASN A 303 7.18 1.93 -10.08
N THR A 304 8.04 0.95 -9.77
CA THR A 304 9.41 0.85 -10.27
C THR A 304 9.45 0.07 -11.58
N TRP A 305 10.38 0.42 -12.45
CA TRP A 305 10.47 -0.19 -13.78
C TRP A 305 11.72 -1.06 -13.93
N SER A 306 12.67 -0.92 -13.02
CA SER A 306 13.96 -1.58 -13.11
C SER A 306 14.62 -1.70 -11.74
N ALA A 307 15.36 -2.81 -11.51
CA ALA A 307 16.23 -2.99 -10.33
C ALA A 307 17.29 -1.91 -10.18
N SER A 308 17.64 -1.26 -11.28
CA SER A 308 18.67 -0.21 -11.26
C SER A 308 18.19 1.11 -10.69
N GLU A 309 16.88 1.29 -10.46
CA GLU A 309 16.34 2.51 -9.90
C GLU A 309 16.86 2.79 -8.48
N SER A 310 17.15 4.07 -8.20
CA SER A 310 17.64 4.49 -6.87
C SER A 310 16.63 4.19 -5.75
N THR A 311 15.33 4.23 -6.06
CA THR A 311 14.27 3.84 -5.14
C THR A 311 14.43 2.41 -4.65
N LEU A 312 14.53 1.43 -5.57
CA LEU A 312 14.72 0.01 -5.19
C LEU A 312 16.06 -0.25 -4.52
N LYS A 313 17.14 0.37 -5.01
CA LYS A 313 18.44 0.28 -4.35
C LYS A 313 18.41 0.78 -2.90
N ARG A 314 17.70 1.88 -2.66
CA ARG A 314 17.54 2.43 -1.32
C ARG A 314 16.70 1.51 -0.44
N LEU A 315 15.59 1.02 -0.96
CA LEU A 315 14.73 0.06 -0.25
C LEU A 315 15.47 -1.25 0.06
N ALA A 316 16.24 -1.79 -0.88
CA ALA A 316 17.04 -2.99 -0.65
C ALA A 316 18.08 -2.82 0.47
N LEU A 317 18.69 -1.63 0.62
CA LEU A 317 19.57 -1.33 1.76
C LEU A 317 18.81 -1.26 3.09
N HIS A 318 17.54 -0.86 3.07
CA HIS A 318 16.71 -0.77 4.26
C HIS A 318 16.06 -2.10 4.65
N PHE A 319 15.83 -2.97 3.67
CA PHE A 319 15.24 -4.30 3.79
C PHE A 319 16.19 -5.37 3.24
N PRO A 320 17.34 -5.62 3.92
CA PRO A 320 18.41 -6.46 3.38
C PRO A 320 18.05 -7.93 3.25
N ASP A 321 17.03 -8.40 3.97
CA ASP A 321 16.61 -9.80 4.01
C ASP A 321 15.53 -10.10 2.94
N SER A 322 15.25 -9.15 2.03
CA SER A 322 14.25 -9.31 1.00
C SER A 322 14.56 -10.47 0.05
N PRO A 323 13.53 -11.15 -0.49
CA PRO A 323 13.72 -12.16 -1.53
C PRO A 323 14.55 -11.61 -2.70
N PRO A 324 15.36 -12.45 -3.34
CA PRO A 324 16.08 -12.03 -4.54
C PRO A 324 15.14 -11.49 -5.59
N TRP A 325 15.55 -10.43 -6.26
CA TRP A 325 14.81 -9.91 -7.39
C TRP A 325 14.74 -10.92 -8.52
N ASP A 326 13.55 -11.36 -8.89
CA ASP A 326 13.31 -12.32 -9.96
C ASP A 326 13.11 -11.68 -11.35
N GLY A 327 13.01 -10.34 -11.43
CA GLY A 327 12.80 -9.58 -12.68
C GLY A 327 11.47 -9.85 -13.36
N ARG A 328 10.58 -10.67 -12.80
CA ARG A 328 9.29 -11.00 -13.42
C ARG A 328 8.36 -9.80 -13.39
N PRO A 329 7.79 -9.39 -14.55
CA PRO A 329 6.85 -8.30 -14.60
C PRO A 329 5.58 -8.61 -13.79
N THR A 330 5.03 -7.61 -13.12
CA THR A 330 3.73 -7.68 -12.45
C THR A 330 2.68 -6.82 -13.13
N ARG A 331 3.08 -5.78 -13.86
CA ARG A 331 2.20 -4.93 -14.66
C ARG A 331 2.76 -4.70 -16.06
N GLY A 332 2.10 -5.24 -17.08
CA GLY A 332 2.65 -5.18 -18.44
C GLY A 332 4.10 -5.68 -18.45
N PRO A 333 5.08 -4.94 -18.98
CA PRO A 333 6.49 -5.34 -18.99
C PRO A 333 7.26 -4.96 -17.69
N PHE A 334 6.61 -4.35 -16.70
CA PHE A 334 7.28 -3.74 -15.55
C PHE A 334 7.10 -4.54 -14.27
N PRO A 335 8.18 -4.78 -13.51
CA PRO A 335 8.14 -5.40 -12.18
C PRO A 335 7.86 -4.31 -11.12
N THR A 336 6.61 -3.87 -11.01
CA THR A 336 6.21 -2.76 -10.13
C THR A 336 5.95 -3.18 -8.69
N ASP A 337 5.57 -4.44 -8.49
CA ASP A 337 5.15 -4.95 -7.18
C ASP A 337 6.24 -5.81 -6.54
N HIS A 338 6.51 -5.54 -5.25
CA HIS A 338 7.55 -6.22 -4.50
C HIS A 338 7.09 -6.57 -3.09
N ILE A 339 7.71 -7.59 -2.49
CA ILE A 339 7.67 -7.86 -1.06
C ILE A 339 9.10 -7.67 -0.53
N LEU A 340 9.23 -6.80 0.46
CA LEU A 340 10.49 -6.43 1.11
C LEU A 340 10.47 -6.92 2.55
N PHE A 341 11.62 -7.37 3.03
CA PHE A 341 11.73 -8.04 4.32
C PHE A 341 12.96 -7.56 5.10
N ARG A 342 12.77 -7.33 6.39
CA ARG A 342 13.82 -6.98 7.33
C ARG A 342 13.58 -7.68 8.67
N THR A 343 14.62 -8.33 9.18
CA THR A 343 14.66 -8.90 10.53
C THR A 343 15.68 -8.19 11.39
N VAL A 344 15.42 -8.15 12.69
CA VAL A 344 16.43 -7.78 13.68
C VAL A 344 17.15 -9.04 14.12
N GLN A 345 18.43 -8.91 14.45
CA GLN A 345 19.24 -10.04 14.93
C GLN A 345 18.55 -10.74 16.12
N GLY A 346 18.38 -12.05 16.00
CA GLY A 346 17.74 -12.89 17.00
C GLY A 346 16.27 -13.19 16.72
N SER A 347 15.69 -12.68 15.64
CA SER A 347 14.37 -13.12 15.16
C SER A 347 14.39 -14.60 14.79
N ARG A 348 13.25 -15.28 15.02
CA ARG A 348 13.03 -16.70 14.69
C ARG A 348 12.20 -16.88 13.42
N VAL A 349 11.85 -15.79 12.76
CA VAL A 349 11.04 -15.83 11.54
C VAL A 349 11.95 -15.89 10.33
N ASP A 350 11.81 -16.94 9.54
CA ASP A 350 12.53 -17.15 8.30
C ASP A 350 11.55 -17.18 7.11
N GLN A 351 12.05 -16.75 5.95
CA GLN A 351 11.36 -17.00 4.69
C GLN A 351 11.52 -18.48 4.32
N VAL A 352 10.42 -19.10 3.87
CA VAL A 352 10.47 -20.43 3.30
C VAL A 352 11.20 -20.35 1.96
N GLU A 353 12.25 -21.13 1.79
CA GLU A 353 13.05 -21.18 0.57
C GLU A 353 12.13 -21.44 -0.65
N ASP A 354 12.40 -20.77 -1.77
CA ASP A 354 11.66 -20.84 -3.02
C ASP A 354 10.15 -20.50 -2.92
N SER A 355 9.70 -19.94 -1.80
CA SER A 355 8.30 -19.57 -1.62
C SER A 355 7.93 -18.23 -2.29
N TYR A 356 8.92 -17.37 -2.60
CA TYR A 356 8.67 -16.11 -3.26
C TYR A 356 8.33 -16.31 -4.73
N ARG A 357 7.09 -16.03 -5.09
CA ARG A 357 6.60 -16.21 -6.45
C ARG A 357 5.57 -15.16 -6.84
N ARG A 358 5.41 -14.97 -8.15
CA ARG A 358 4.32 -14.24 -8.79
C ARG A 358 3.24 -15.23 -9.22
N PHE A 359 1.97 -14.88 -9.06
CA PHE A 359 0.88 -15.65 -9.66
C PHE A 359 0.83 -15.40 -11.17
N GLU A 360 0.43 -16.41 -11.92
CA GLU A 360 0.30 -16.27 -13.39
C GLU A 360 -1.01 -15.57 -13.75
N GLU A 361 -2.09 -15.86 -13.03
CA GLU A 361 -3.41 -15.25 -13.20
C GLU A 361 -3.44 -13.87 -12.51
N THR A 362 -4.15 -12.89 -13.11
CA THR A 362 -4.28 -11.53 -12.59
C THR A 362 -5.65 -11.25 -11.96
N TYR A 363 -6.59 -12.17 -12.03
CA TYR A 363 -7.90 -12.08 -11.39
C TYR A 363 -8.62 -10.75 -11.70
N ALA A 364 -8.67 -10.37 -12.97
CA ALA A 364 -9.25 -9.12 -13.46
C ALA A 364 -8.54 -7.81 -13.03
N SER A 365 -7.39 -7.88 -12.36
CA SER A 365 -6.49 -6.74 -12.18
C SER A 365 -5.60 -6.55 -13.41
N ASP A 366 -4.98 -5.37 -13.55
CA ASP A 366 -3.86 -5.13 -14.47
C ASP A 366 -2.49 -5.48 -13.85
N HIS A 367 -2.49 -5.96 -12.60
CA HIS A 367 -1.32 -6.44 -11.87
C HIS A 367 -1.45 -7.92 -11.48
N ALA A 368 -0.34 -8.63 -11.52
CA ALA A 368 -0.21 -9.97 -10.95
C ALA A 368 0.22 -9.88 -9.48
N ALA A 369 -0.43 -10.66 -8.61
CA ALA A 369 -0.07 -10.71 -7.20
C ALA A 369 1.26 -11.45 -6.96
N ARG A 370 1.90 -11.15 -5.83
CA ARG A 370 3.08 -11.86 -5.32
C ARG A 370 2.82 -12.44 -3.94
N ILE A 371 3.48 -13.53 -3.63
CA ILE A 371 3.39 -14.25 -2.36
C ILE A 371 4.77 -14.64 -1.84
N VAL A 372 4.91 -14.69 -0.52
CA VAL A 372 6.03 -15.31 0.21
C VAL A 372 5.48 -16.03 1.45
N TRP A 373 6.11 -17.12 1.85
CA TRP A 373 5.79 -17.84 3.08
C TRP A 373 6.83 -17.60 4.14
N LEU A 374 6.35 -17.50 5.38
CA LEU A 374 7.15 -17.37 6.60
C LEU A 374 6.88 -18.55 7.53
N ARG A 375 7.91 -18.95 8.26
CA ARG A 375 7.87 -20.01 9.29
C ARG A 375 8.68 -19.66 10.52
#